data_59a195c04bc167f80751f17c45375f7c
#
_entry.id   59a195c04bc167f80751f17c45375f7c
#
_cell.length_a   1.000
_cell.length_b   1.000
_cell.length_c   1.000
_cell.angle_alpha   90.00
_cell.angle_beta   90.00
_cell.angle_gamma   90.00
#
_symmetry.space_group_name_H-M   'P 1'
#
loop_
_entity.id
_entity.type
_entity.pdbx_description
1 polymer ?
#
loop_
_entity_poly.entity_id
_entity_poly.type
_entity_poly.pdbx_seq_one_letter_code
_entity_poly.pdbx_strand_id
1 'polypeptide(L)'
;MALQTYYPDLFNGAWSFSADGVDFKYFQLIDIYQDENAFVNEHGMQRPSYRAKDGETIFSIKREIMMENQIGRNDSFIYSGGQWGGWNAVFGPKLEDGTPSTIWDPLTGKIDQSIAAQWTKYDLRLYTEKNWQTLGPKLQGKLNIWMGDMDNFYLNNAMHLYQESAKKMNSRGQE
;
A
#
# COMPACT_ATOMS: atom_id res chain seq x y z
N MET A 1 2.14 -10.61 -7.04
CA MET A 1 2.85 -10.89 -5.77
C MET A 1 1.94 -11.55 -4.72
N ALA A 2 0.81 -11.00 -4.35
CA ALA A 2 -0.03 -11.50 -3.27
C ALA A 2 -0.41 -12.99 -3.39
N LEU A 3 -0.92 -13.43 -4.52
CA LEU A 3 -1.27 -14.84 -4.74
C LEU A 3 -0.08 -15.78 -4.54
N GLN A 4 1.11 -15.43 -5.05
CA GLN A 4 2.32 -16.23 -4.86
C GLN A 4 2.75 -16.27 -3.39
N THR A 5 2.56 -15.16 -2.66
CA THR A 5 2.95 -15.07 -1.25
C THR A 5 1.98 -15.83 -0.34
N TYR A 6 0.67 -15.69 -0.56
CA TYR A 6 -0.34 -16.37 0.28
C TYR A 6 -0.52 -17.85 -0.06
N TYR A 7 -0.30 -18.23 -1.33
CA TYR A 7 -0.51 -19.60 -1.82
C TYR A 7 0.72 -20.12 -2.56
N PRO A 8 1.89 -20.19 -1.91
CA PRO A 8 3.16 -20.52 -2.57
C PRO A 8 3.24 -21.93 -3.14
N ASP A 9 2.37 -22.83 -2.67
CA ASP A 9 2.32 -24.21 -3.15
C ASP A 9 1.44 -24.36 -4.41
N LEU A 10 0.56 -23.38 -4.67
CA LEU A 10 -0.32 -23.40 -5.84
C LEU A 10 0.29 -22.65 -7.04
N PHE A 11 1.15 -21.65 -6.79
CA PHE A 11 1.74 -20.83 -7.84
C PHE A 11 3.24 -21.11 -7.96
N ASN A 12 3.75 -21.15 -9.18
CA ASN A 12 5.16 -21.49 -9.46
C ASN A 12 6.03 -20.27 -9.81
N GLY A 13 5.50 -19.08 -9.67
CA GLY A 13 6.22 -17.83 -9.89
C GLY A 13 5.28 -16.65 -10.08
N ALA A 14 5.78 -15.47 -9.75
CA ALA A 14 5.11 -14.19 -9.98
C ALA A 14 6.10 -13.24 -10.66
N TRP A 15 5.64 -12.58 -11.72
CA TRP A 15 6.31 -11.49 -12.40
C TRP A 15 5.47 -10.24 -12.19
N SER A 16 6.01 -9.30 -11.44
CA SER A 16 5.29 -8.10 -11.00
C SER A 16 5.97 -6.86 -11.57
N PHE A 17 5.21 -6.04 -12.24
CA PHE A 17 5.67 -4.77 -12.83
C PHE A 17 4.90 -3.64 -12.16
N SER A 18 5.61 -2.73 -11.47
CA SER A 18 5.03 -1.57 -10.77
C SER A 18 3.87 -1.94 -9.85
N ALA A 19 4.12 -2.88 -8.90
CA ALA A 19 3.08 -3.42 -8.03
C ALA A 19 2.67 -2.45 -6.93
N ASP A 20 1.37 -2.40 -6.65
CA ASP A 20 0.76 -1.70 -5.53
C ASP A 20 0.71 -2.55 -4.26
N GLY A 21 0.55 -1.89 -3.11
CA GLY A 21 0.09 -2.51 -1.88
C GLY A 21 1.02 -3.55 -1.26
N VAL A 22 2.34 -3.44 -1.46
CA VAL A 22 3.31 -4.40 -0.90
C VAL A 22 3.76 -4.08 0.51
N ASP A 23 3.69 -2.80 0.90
CA ASP A 23 4.08 -2.31 2.22
C ASP A 23 3.32 -1.01 2.52
N PHE A 24 2.53 -1.01 3.55
CA PHE A 24 1.71 0.14 3.91
C PHE A 24 2.42 1.16 4.81
N LYS A 25 3.68 0.91 5.17
CA LYS A 25 4.55 1.97 5.69
C LYS A 25 4.91 3.00 4.62
N TYR A 26 4.86 2.58 3.36
CA TYR A 26 4.92 3.45 2.18
C TYR A 26 3.72 3.19 1.28
N PHE A 27 2.53 3.48 1.80
CA PHE A 27 1.31 3.53 0.98
C PHE A 27 1.33 4.82 0.17
N GLN A 28 2.03 4.80 -0.95
CA GLN A 28 2.64 5.95 -1.61
C GLN A 28 3.64 6.64 -0.64
N LEU A 29 3.34 7.85 -0.17
CA LEU A 29 4.13 8.60 0.81
C LEU A 29 3.45 8.71 2.18
N ILE A 30 2.55 7.79 2.49
CA ILE A 30 1.85 7.74 3.77
C ILE A 30 2.32 6.49 4.52
N ASP A 31 2.80 6.68 5.75
CA ASP A 31 2.89 5.58 6.72
C ASP A 31 1.54 5.46 7.43
N ILE A 32 0.68 4.54 6.97
CA ILE A 32 -0.67 4.41 7.55
C ILE A 32 -0.66 4.01 9.03
N TYR A 33 0.48 3.49 9.53
CA TYR A 33 0.60 3.01 10.90
C TYR A 33 1.11 4.08 11.88
N GLN A 34 1.78 5.14 11.37
CA GLN A 34 2.42 6.16 12.19
C GLN A 34 1.93 7.57 11.91
N ASP A 35 1.56 7.87 10.66
CA ASP A 35 1.11 9.20 10.30
C ASP A 35 -0.28 9.50 10.88
N GLU A 36 -0.50 10.73 11.30
CA GLU A 36 -1.79 11.20 11.77
C GLU A 36 -2.72 11.60 10.63
N ASN A 37 -2.12 12.01 9.49
CA ASN A 37 -2.86 12.57 8.37
C ASN A 37 -2.31 12.12 7.02
N ALA A 38 -3.21 11.71 6.12
CA ALA A 38 -2.88 11.28 4.77
C ALA A 38 -2.58 12.45 3.82
N PHE A 39 -3.18 13.63 4.04
CA PHE A 39 -3.08 14.76 3.12
C PHE A 39 -1.86 15.61 3.33
N VAL A 40 -1.39 15.71 4.57
CA VAL A 40 -0.24 16.52 4.97
C VAL A 40 0.75 15.69 5.78
N ASN A 41 2.02 16.05 5.68
CA ASN A 41 3.06 15.46 6.52
C ASN A 41 3.11 16.16 7.91
N GLU A 42 4.03 15.73 8.76
CA GLU A 42 4.27 16.29 10.10
C GLU A 42 4.58 17.78 10.12
N HIS A 43 5.03 18.35 8.99
CA HIS A 43 5.31 19.78 8.83
C HIS A 43 4.15 20.57 8.22
N GLY A 44 2.98 19.95 8.01
CA GLY A 44 1.81 20.55 7.39
C GLY A 44 1.89 20.73 5.88
N MET A 45 2.91 20.18 5.21
CA MET A 45 3.04 20.24 3.77
C MET A 45 2.19 19.15 3.11
N GLN A 46 1.53 19.49 1.99
CA GLN A 46 0.74 18.52 1.23
C GLN A 46 1.63 17.40 0.72
N ARG A 47 1.16 16.15 0.90
CA ARG A 47 1.82 14.97 0.34
C ARG A 47 1.53 14.88 -1.16
N PRO A 48 2.56 14.77 -2.02
CA PRO A 48 2.34 14.45 -3.43
C PRO A 48 1.77 13.04 -3.59
N SER A 49 0.91 12.87 -4.58
CA SER A 49 0.39 11.56 -4.99
C SER A 49 0.99 11.12 -6.32
N TYR A 50 1.03 12.04 -7.28
CA TYR A 50 1.49 11.76 -8.62
C TYR A 50 2.57 12.75 -9.05
N ARG A 51 3.68 12.22 -9.57
CA ARG A 51 4.78 13.03 -10.12
C ARG A 51 4.99 12.75 -11.60
N ALA A 52 5.45 13.78 -12.32
CA ALA A 52 5.93 13.68 -13.66
C ALA A 52 7.30 12.97 -13.73
N LYS A 53 7.76 12.68 -14.95
CA LYS A 53 9.03 11.99 -15.22
C LYS A 53 10.26 12.73 -14.69
N ASP A 54 10.19 14.06 -14.63
CA ASP A 54 11.25 14.93 -14.09
C ASP A 54 11.16 15.14 -12.58
N GLY A 55 10.16 14.53 -11.92
CA GLY A 55 9.92 14.60 -10.49
C GLY A 55 8.96 15.70 -10.06
N GLU A 56 8.46 16.55 -10.99
CA GLU A 56 7.48 17.58 -10.66
C GLU A 56 6.19 16.96 -10.13
N THR A 57 5.67 17.50 -9.03
CA THR A 57 4.38 17.05 -8.47
C THR A 57 3.22 17.57 -9.30
N ILE A 58 2.45 16.67 -9.88
CA ILE A 58 1.25 16.98 -10.67
C ILE A 58 0.01 17.04 -9.77
N PHE A 59 -0.14 16.07 -8.87
CA PHE A 59 -1.26 15.99 -7.93
C PHE A 59 -0.76 15.75 -6.52
N SER A 60 -1.49 16.32 -5.54
CA SER A 60 -1.39 15.93 -4.15
C SER A 60 -2.43 14.85 -3.83
N ILE A 61 -2.19 14.07 -2.78
CA ILE A 61 -3.14 13.07 -2.26
C ILE A 61 -4.49 13.72 -1.95
N LYS A 62 -4.47 14.90 -1.30
CA LYS A 62 -5.69 15.66 -1.02
C LYS A 62 -6.50 15.95 -2.29
N ARG A 63 -5.83 16.39 -3.37
CA ARG A 63 -6.52 16.73 -4.62
C ARG A 63 -7.16 15.50 -5.26
N GLU A 64 -6.47 14.37 -5.27
CA GLU A 64 -7.00 13.11 -5.78
C GLU A 64 -8.21 12.63 -4.97
N ILE A 65 -8.10 12.63 -3.64
CA ILE A 65 -9.23 12.25 -2.76
C ILE A 65 -10.42 13.18 -2.97
N MET A 66 -10.21 14.50 -3.03
CA MET A 66 -11.31 15.44 -3.30
C MET A 66 -11.97 15.20 -4.66
N MET A 67 -11.21 14.80 -5.68
CA MET A 67 -11.76 14.43 -6.98
C MET A 67 -12.58 13.12 -6.87
N GLU A 68 -12.08 12.10 -6.18
CA GLU A 68 -12.82 10.86 -5.98
C GLU A 68 -14.06 11.06 -5.11
N ASN A 69 -14.04 11.95 -4.13
CA ASN A 69 -15.22 12.29 -3.32
C ASN A 69 -16.38 12.84 -4.17
N GLN A 70 -16.10 13.55 -5.28
CA GLN A 70 -17.15 14.09 -6.16
C GLN A 70 -17.88 13.00 -6.94
N ILE A 71 -17.21 11.88 -7.22
CA ILE A 71 -17.79 10.77 -7.99
C ILE A 71 -18.18 9.58 -7.10
N GLY A 72 -17.80 9.61 -5.84
CA GLY A 72 -18.19 8.63 -4.84
C GLY A 72 -19.57 8.89 -4.23
N ARG A 73 -19.83 8.34 -3.07
CA ARG A 73 -21.10 8.50 -2.35
C ARG A 73 -20.90 9.24 -1.04
N ASN A 74 -21.84 10.12 -0.71
CA ASN A 74 -21.89 10.86 0.56
C ASN A 74 -20.58 11.66 0.80
N ASP A 75 -20.13 12.39 -0.21
CA ASP A 75 -18.90 13.19 -0.18
C ASP A 75 -17.65 12.38 0.24
N SER A 76 -17.63 11.11 -0.13
CA SER A 76 -16.54 10.17 0.18
C SER A 76 -16.06 9.46 -1.08
N PHE A 77 -14.78 9.14 -1.15
CA PHE A 77 -14.18 8.32 -2.21
C PHE A 77 -14.69 6.87 -2.23
N ILE A 78 -15.47 6.46 -1.23
CA ILE A 78 -16.13 5.16 -1.22
C ILE A 78 -17.09 5.05 -2.42
N TYR A 79 -16.99 3.93 -3.13
CA TYR A 79 -17.73 3.67 -4.38
C TYR A 79 -17.43 4.65 -5.53
N SER A 80 -16.33 5.41 -5.47
CA SER A 80 -15.89 6.27 -6.57
C SER A 80 -15.54 5.47 -7.84
N GLY A 81 -15.07 4.22 -7.66
CA GLY A 81 -14.45 3.44 -8.74
C GLY A 81 -13.04 3.90 -9.08
N GLY A 82 -12.52 4.90 -8.38
CA GLY A 82 -11.14 5.37 -8.49
C GLY A 82 -10.15 4.53 -7.69
N GLN A 83 -8.88 4.94 -7.68
CA GLN A 83 -7.79 4.19 -7.07
C GLN A 83 -7.94 4.06 -5.55
N TRP A 84 -8.24 5.18 -4.88
CA TRP A 84 -8.39 5.21 -3.42
C TRP A 84 -9.63 4.47 -2.96
N GLY A 85 -10.75 4.64 -3.66
CA GLY A 85 -11.96 3.88 -3.41
C GLY A 85 -11.76 2.38 -3.64
N GLY A 86 -11.01 2.01 -4.68
CA GLY A 86 -10.66 0.63 -5.00
C GLY A 86 -9.80 -0.02 -3.92
N TRP A 87 -8.72 0.63 -3.51
CA TRP A 87 -7.85 0.12 -2.43
C TRP A 87 -8.62 -0.03 -1.11
N ASN A 88 -9.42 0.97 -0.77
CA ASN A 88 -10.21 0.91 0.46
C ASN A 88 -11.25 -0.22 0.43
N ALA A 89 -11.85 -0.48 -0.72
CA ALA A 89 -12.79 -1.59 -0.90
C ALA A 89 -12.13 -2.97 -0.74
N VAL A 90 -10.85 -3.09 -1.15
CA VAL A 90 -10.08 -4.34 -1.03
C VAL A 90 -9.57 -4.55 0.40
N PHE A 91 -9.02 -3.53 1.02
CA PHE A 91 -8.30 -3.65 2.30
C PHE A 91 -9.14 -3.24 3.51
N GLY A 92 -10.14 -2.38 3.33
CA GLY A 92 -10.99 -1.88 4.41
C GLY A 92 -11.91 -2.95 4.99
N PRO A 93 -12.06 -3.00 6.31
CA PRO A 93 -13.08 -3.82 6.94
C PRO A 93 -14.47 -3.32 6.52
N LYS A 94 -15.43 -4.22 6.47
CA LYS A 94 -16.81 -3.88 6.14
C LYS A 94 -17.60 -3.49 7.38
N LEU A 95 -18.41 -2.45 7.24
CA LEU A 95 -19.44 -2.08 8.20
C LEU A 95 -20.61 -3.09 8.13
N GLU A 96 -21.57 -2.97 9.03
CA GLU A 96 -22.75 -3.84 9.09
C GLU A 96 -23.58 -3.85 7.80
N ASP A 97 -23.65 -2.72 7.11
CA ASP A 97 -24.32 -2.57 5.81
C ASP A 97 -23.50 -3.05 4.60
N GLY A 98 -22.29 -3.58 4.85
CA GLY A 98 -21.37 -4.05 3.83
C GLY A 98 -20.50 -2.94 3.20
N THR A 99 -20.67 -1.68 3.59
CA THR A 99 -19.84 -0.56 3.12
C THR A 99 -18.42 -0.71 3.67
N PRO A 100 -17.36 -0.52 2.85
CA PRO A 100 -15.99 -0.49 3.35
C PRO A 100 -15.78 0.70 4.30
N SER A 101 -15.15 0.47 5.46
CA SER A 101 -14.74 1.56 6.35
C SER A 101 -13.62 2.36 5.69
N THR A 102 -13.67 3.68 5.78
CA THR A 102 -12.60 4.55 5.27
C THR A 102 -11.38 4.49 6.18
N ILE A 103 -10.19 4.34 5.58
CA ILE A 103 -8.94 4.36 6.34
C ILE A 103 -8.60 5.74 6.91
N TRP A 104 -9.13 6.79 6.30
CA TRP A 104 -9.06 8.18 6.79
C TRP A 104 -10.35 8.91 6.50
N ASP A 105 -10.57 9.98 7.23
CA ASP A 105 -11.66 10.90 6.97
C ASP A 105 -11.51 11.51 5.57
N PRO A 106 -12.53 11.40 4.70
CA PRO A 106 -12.44 11.80 3.30
C PRO A 106 -12.28 13.31 3.07
N LEU A 107 -12.60 14.14 4.06
CA LEU A 107 -12.51 15.60 3.95
C LEU A 107 -11.26 16.17 4.61
N THR A 108 -10.86 15.60 5.74
CA THR A 108 -9.74 16.10 6.55
C THR A 108 -8.44 15.32 6.36
N GLY A 109 -8.51 14.08 5.89
CA GLY A 109 -7.37 13.18 5.75
C GLY A 109 -6.89 12.56 7.06
N LYS A 110 -7.61 12.77 8.18
CA LYS A 110 -7.23 12.19 9.47
C LYS A 110 -7.31 10.66 9.40
N ILE A 111 -6.21 9.99 9.68
CA ILE A 111 -6.11 8.53 9.62
C ILE A 111 -6.80 7.89 10.83
N ASP A 112 -7.62 6.88 10.57
CA ASP A 112 -8.17 6.02 11.61
C ASP A 112 -7.20 4.87 11.88
N GLN A 113 -6.45 4.97 12.97
CA GLN A 113 -5.43 3.98 13.34
C GLN A 113 -6.04 2.60 13.63
N SER A 114 -7.31 2.54 14.05
CA SER A 114 -8.00 1.27 14.29
C SER A 114 -8.32 0.53 12.99
N ILE A 115 -8.63 1.27 11.94
CA ILE A 115 -8.83 0.74 10.58
C ILE A 115 -7.48 0.39 9.95
N ALA A 116 -6.48 1.28 10.06
CA ALA A 116 -5.13 1.03 9.56
C ALA A 116 -4.51 -0.26 10.13
N ALA A 117 -4.69 -0.52 11.42
CA ALA A 117 -4.24 -1.76 12.06
C ALA A 117 -4.84 -3.02 11.42
N GLN A 118 -6.08 -2.95 10.91
CA GLN A 118 -6.73 -4.09 10.26
C GLN A 118 -6.19 -4.35 8.83
N TRP A 119 -5.53 -3.38 8.21
CA TRP A 119 -4.88 -3.55 6.91
C TRP A 119 -3.58 -4.35 7.01
N THR A 120 -3.00 -4.47 8.19
CA THR A 120 -1.73 -5.20 8.45
C THR A 120 -1.72 -6.61 7.85
N LYS A 121 -2.87 -7.29 7.82
CA LYS A 121 -3.00 -8.64 7.24
C LYS A 121 -2.77 -8.70 5.72
N TYR A 122 -2.87 -7.55 5.04
CA TYR A 122 -2.66 -7.41 3.60
C TYR A 122 -1.29 -6.83 3.26
N ASP A 123 -0.54 -6.34 4.26
CA ASP A 123 0.83 -5.87 4.08
C ASP A 123 1.76 -7.06 3.79
N LEU A 124 2.19 -7.15 2.53
CA LEU A 124 2.95 -8.32 2.07
C LEU A 124 4.34 -8.38 2.70
N ARG A 125 4.96 -7.24 3.02
CA ARG A 125 6.23 -7.23 3.73
C ARG A 125 6.07 -7.79 5.14
N LEU A 126 5.14 -7.25 5.92
CA LEU A 126 4.89 -7.72 7.30
C LEU A 126 4.45 -9.18 7.32
N TYR A 127 3.60 -9.58 6.38
CA TYR A 127 3.17 -10.97 6.26
C TYR A 127 4.35 -11.91 5.95
N THR A 128 5.23 -11.51 5.03
CA THR A 128 6.40 -12.31 4.67
C THR A 128 7.39 -12.39 5.83
N GLU A 129 7.67 -11.28 6.50
CA GLU A 129 8.55 -11.24 7.69
C GLU A 129 8.05 -12.19 8.78
N LYS A 130 6.78 -12.09 9.12
CA LYS A 130 6.15 -12.92 10.16
C LYS A 130 6.22 -14.41 9.87
N ASN A 131 6.14 -14.80 8.61
CA ASN A 131 6.04 -16.19 8.21
C ASN A 131 7.31 -16.70 7.49
N TRP A 132 8.44 -15.98 7.58
CA TRP A 132 9.63 -16.22 6.77
C TRP A 132 10.18 -17.66 6.88
N GLN A 133 10.17 -18.24 8.08
CA GLN A 133 10.70 -19.60 8.28
C GLN A 133 10.03 -20.64 7.38
N THR A 134 8.73 -20.48 7.13
CA THR A 134 7.96 -21.39 6.29
C THR A 134 7.81 -20.90 4.85
N LEU A 135 7.74 -19.60 4.64
CA LEU A 135 7.55 -18.99 3.32
C LEU A 135 8.86 -18.83 2.53
N GLY A 136 9.96 -18.46 3.20
CA GLY A 136 11.21 -18.17 2.54
C GLY A 136 11.65 -19.26 1.56
N PRO A 137 11.76 -20.53 1.98
CA PRO A 137 12.11 -21.64 1.09
C PRO A 137 11.14 -21.81 -0.09
N LYS A 138 9.86 -21.51 0.11
CA LYS A 138 8.82 -21.65 -0.92
C LYS A 138 8.78 -20.49 -1.91
N LEU A 139 9.27 -19.31 -1.51
CA LEU A 139 9.30 -18.10 -2.33
C LEU A 139 10.64 -17.92 -3.08
N GLN A 140 11.67 -18.68 -2.72
CA GLN A 140 12.98 -18.56 -3.34
C GLN A 140 12.90 -18.76 -4.86
N GLY A 141 13.38 -17.75 -5.61
CA GLY A 141 13.37 -17.75 -7.07
C GLY A 141 11.99 -17.56 -7.72
N LYS A 142 10.93 -17.37 -6.94
CA LYS A 142 9.57 -17.26 -7.46
C LYS A 142 9.01 -15.83 -7.51
N LEU A 143 9.68 -14.86 -6.91
CA LEU A 143 9.27 -13.46 -6.97
C LEU A 143 10.22 -12.68 -7.88
N ASN A 144 9.72 -12.27 -9.02
CA ASN A 144 10.42 -11.46 -10.01
C ASN A 144 9.74 -10.10 -10.08
N ILE A 145 10.44 -9.05 -9.64
CA ILE A 145 9.85 -7.73 -9.44
C ILE A 145 10.63 -6.70 -10.24
N TRP A 146 9.92 -5.88 -10.99
CA TRP A 146 10.43 -4.71 -11.69
C TRP A 146 9.68 -3.47 -11.22
N MET A 147 10.43 -2.48 -10.79
CA MET A 147 9.90 -1.19 -10.35
C MET A 147 10.86 -0.09 -10.80
N GLY A 148 10.35 0.96 -11.39
CA GLY A 148 11.15 2.14 -11.72
C GLY A 148 11.45 2.97 -10.47
N ASP A 149 12.69 3.45 -10.33
CA ASP A 149 13.09 4.29 -9.17
C ASP A 149 12.37 5.65 -9.16
N MET A 150 11.82 6.05 -10.31
CA MET A 150 10.99 7.24 -10.47
C MET A 150 9.52 6.88 -10.74
N ASP A 151 9.02 5.85 -10.05
CA ASP A 151 7.61 5.48 -10.13
C ASP A 151 6.71 6.69 -9.88
N ASN A 152 5.70 6.87 -10.72
CA ASN A 152 4.85 8.06 -10.72
C ASN A 152 4.07 8.24 -9.41
N PHE A 153 3.72 7.14 -8.75
CA PHE A 153 2.96 7.11 -7.50
C PHE A 153 3.81 6.83 -6.27
N TYR A 154 5.15 6.94 -6.38
CA TYR A 154 6.10 6.71 -5.29
C TYR A 154 6.11 5.28 -4.71
N LEU A 155 5.56 4.30 -5.43
CA LEU A 155 5.46 2.91 -4.97
C LEU A 155 6.82 2.20 -4.91
N ASN A 156 7.84 2.77 -5.55
CA ASN A 156 9.22 2.31 -5.45
C ASN A 156 9.74 2.25 -4.01
N ASN A 157 9.30 3.16 -3.12
CA ASN A 157 9.72 3.16 -1.72
C ASN A 157 9.28 1.89 -0.98
N ALA A 158 8.04 1.47 -1.18
CA ALA A 158 7.53 0.20 -0.63
C ALA A 158 8.33 -1.00 -1.14
N MET A 159 8.69 -1.00 -2.43
CA MET A 159 9.49 -2.07 -3.03
C MET A 159 10.90 -2.11 -2.49
N HIS A 160 11.55 -0.97 -2.27
CA HIS A 160 12.87 -0.90 -1.65
C HIS A 160 12.85 -1.48 -0.24
N LEU A 161 11.85 -1.12 0.58
CA LEU A 161 11.70 -1.71 1.91
C LEU A 161 11.47 -3.22 1.86
N TYR A 162 10.63 -3.69 0.95
CA TYR A 162 10.40 -5.12 0.77
C TYR A 162 11.70 -5.85 0.39
N GLN A 163 12.49 -5.29 -0.54
CA GLN A 163 13.77 -5.86 -0.96
C GLN A 163 14.78 -5.90 0.20
N GLU A 164 14.90 -4.83 0.97
CA GLU A 164 15.79 -4.77 2.13
C GLU A 164 15.39 -5.79 3.20
N SER A 165 14.10 -5.91 3.47
CA SER A 165 13.56 -6.90 4.38
C SER A 165 13.90 -8.32 3.91
N ALA A 166 13.66 -8.64 2.63
CA ALA A 166 13.98 -9.94 2.06
C ALA A 166 15.48 -10.28 2.17
N LYS A 167 16.37 -9.32 1.93
CA LYS A 167 17.83 -9.50 2.11
C LYS A 167 18.18 -9.82 3.56
N LYS A 168 17.61 -9.08 4.53
CA LYS A 168 17.84 -9.31 5.97
C LYS A 168 17.33 -10.67 6.42
N MET A 169 16.19 -11.10 5.92
CA MET A 169 15.63 -12.42 6.25
C MET A 169 16.48 -13.56 5.70
N ASN A 170 16.98 -13.43 4.46
CA ASN A 170 17.87 -14.42 3.85
C ASN A 170 19.20 -14.57 4.59
N SER A 171 19.80 -13.48 5.08
CA SER A 171 21.06 -13.55 5.83
C SER A 171 20.91 -14.22 7.19
N ARG A 172 19.77 -14.03 7.87
CA ARG A 172 19.49 -14.69 9.18
C ARG A 172 19.19 -16.18 9.05
N GLY A 173 18.79 -16.65 7.88
CA GLY A 173 18.53 -18.08 7.63
C GLY A 173 19.76 -18.89 7.26
N GLN A 174 20.95 -18.25 7.21
CA GLN A 174 22.25 -18.89 6.89
C GLN A 174 23.14 -19.05 8.15
N GLU A 175 22.71 -18.58 9.30
CA GLU A 175 23.34 -18.83 10.60
C GLU A 175 22.63 -20.02 11.31
#